data_130286e5a24b896577ea4decd846b070
#
_entry.id   130286e5a24b896577ea4decd846b070
#
_cell.length_a   1.000
_cell.length_b   1.000
_cell.length_c   1.000
_cell.angle_alpha   90.00
_cell.angle_beta   90.00
_cell.angle_gamma   90.00
#
_symmetry.space_group_name_H-M   'P 1'
#
loop_
_entity.id
_entity.type
_entity.pdbx_description
1 polymer ?
#
loop_
_entity_poly.entity_id
_entity_poly.type
_entity_poly.pdbx_seq_one_letter_code
_entity_poly.pdbx_strand_id
1 'polypeptide(L)'
;LILDHTKSQDFYGDFMLSYNKTFKDFTIGVNAGGSMMNSSYDQWMITPIAKSGAPYTEDLSCNQFVLSDIYLNSSENYGGLTTKNWERAIFATAQVTWQDKVTVEGSYRDDWYRAFTQFKDMDPHFAYYSAGASAQMNKILVLPEQINELKLRASYSEVGNSIPNNLFLASAKRNPATGAYISSAIINFKNPKPETTQSFEAGFDISLLDRSISLQATYYNAIMKNQFMKYEGAAGKEIYINGGKVRNQGIELTASYIFAPNNNFSWITNFNYAYNDNKILTVARKQNGQKYIHEIDMGNLSGLKIKFEEGGSYGDLYAVDFMRDEITGEIVVDPQTGAPFKLNGQANEYLGNMNAKHTLGWSNTFNYKDFSFYFLIDGKIGGKVISFTEAYLDYFGTSQRTADARDYALNNNLYWTSEDGVVTKPGMYIPGTNQVVPVDQYYQTIGGGSPVGRNYVYDATNFRLREISLAYTFRNLFGQSKNLTVSANARNLFFLYIDAPIDPDTSLSTQNALGNVDIFSMPTTRSFGISLKASF
;
A
#
# COMPACT_ATOMS: atom_id res chain seq x y z
N LEU A 1 24.56 -9.38 17.89
CA LEU A 1 24.96 -9.50 16.49
C LEU A 1 24.20 -10.67 15.88
N ILE A 2 23.55 -10.46 14.74
CA ILE A 2 22.90 -11.54 13.94
C ILE A 2 23.76 -11.69 12.70
N LEU A 3 24.19 -12.91 12.39
CA LEU A 3 24.81 -13.24 11.13
C LEU A 3 23.74 -13.91 10.25
N ASP A 4 23.35 -13.21 9.20
CA ASP A 4 22.39 -13.70 8.21
C ASP A 4 23.07 -13.78 6.84
N HIS A 5 22.98 -14.95 6.24
CA HIS A 5 23.47 -15.19 4.88
C HIS A 5 22.29 -15.64 4.02
N THR A 6 22.02 -14.88 3.00
CA THR A 6 20.94 -15.15 2.06
C THR A 6 21.49 -15.28 0.64
N LYS A 7 21.09 -16.33 -0.04
CA LYS A 7 21.38 -16.54 -1.46
C LYS A 7 20.06 -16.78 -2.20
N SER A 8 19.75 -15.90 -3.15
CA SER A 8 18.62 -16.04 -4.07
C SER A 8 19.13 -16.26 -5.48
N GLN A 9 18.53 -17.20 -6.20
CA GLN A 9 18.81 -17.46 -7.61
C GLN A 9 17.49 -17.64 -8.35
N ASP A 10 17.30 -16.84 -9.37
CA ASP A 10 16.12 -16.91 -10.23
C ASP A 10 16.56 -17.17 -11.67
N PHE A 11 15.92 -18.16 -12.28
CA PHE A 11 16.08 -18.46 -13.69
C PHE A 11 14.71 -18.31 -14.37
N TYR A 12 14.65 -17.50 -15.40
CA TYR A 12 13.47 -17.33 -16.24
C TYR A 12 13.84 -17.60 -17.69
N GLY A 13 12.98 -18.33 -18.38
CA GLY A 13 13.09 -18.57 -19.81
C GLY A 13 11.71 -18.66 -20.44
N ASP A 14 11.59 -18.10 -21.64
CA ASP A 14 10.37 -18.19 -22.44
C ASP A 14 10.70 -18.40 -23.93
N PHE A 15 9.71 -18.92 -24.64
CA PHE A 15 9.71 -18.95 -26.09
C PHE A 15 8.34 -18.57 -26.62
N MET A 16 8.31 -17.90 -27.75
CA MET A 16 7.07 -17.49 -28.40
C MET A 16 7.19 -17.62 -29.93
N LEU A 17 6.18 -18.20 -30.53
CA LEU A 17 5.98 -18.23 -31.98
C LEU A 17 4.89 -17.21 -32.31
N SER A 18 5.17 -16.34 -33.25
CA SER A 18 4.26 -15.30 -33.70
C SER A 18 3.92 -15.47 -35.19
N TYR A 19 2.64 -15.42 -35.51
CA TYR A 19 2.14 -15.39 -36.86
C TYR A 19 1.28 -14.16 -37.06
N ASN A 20 1.56 -13.38 -38.11
CA ASN A 20 0.81 -12.17 -38.42
C ASN A 20 0.59 -12.11 -39.92
N LYS A 21 -0.67 -12.00 -40.38
CA LYS A 21 -1.01 -11.94 -41.77
C LYS A 21 -2.28 -11.16 -42.04
N THR A 22 -2.25 -10.36 -43.10
CA THR A 22 -3.42 -9.65 -43.60
C THR A 22 -4.03 -10.42 -44.76
N PHE A 23 -5.34 -10.70 -44.70
CA PHE A 23 -6.15 -11.34 -45.71
C PHE A 23 -7.27 -10.38 -46.12
N LYS A 24 -7.13 -9.69 -47.26
CA LYS A 24 -8.10 -8.69 -47.71
C LYS A 24 -8.41 -7.68 -46.57
N ASP A 25 -9.59 -7.81 -45.99
CA ASP A 25 -10.11 -6.91 -44.97
C ASP A 25 -9.74 -7.32 -43.53
N PHE A 26 -9.10 -8.47 -43.36
CA PHE A 26 -8.80 -9.01 -42.03
C PHE A 26 -7.29 -9.08 -41.80
N THR A 27 -6.84 -8.58 -40.69
CA THR A 27 -5.50 -8.85 -40.13
C THR A 27 -5.62 -9.79 -38.96
N ILE A 28 -4.92 -10.93 -39.04
CA ILE A 28 -4.93 -11.97 -38.01
C ILE A 28 -3.54 -12.04 -37.39
N GLY A 29 -3.46 -11.87 -36.09
CA GLY A 29 -2.27 -12.09 -35.28
C GLY A 29 -2.50 -13.25 -34.31
N VAL A 30 -1.57 -14.20 -34.27
CA VAL A 30 -1.60 -15.31 -33.32
C VAL A 30 -0.21 -15.45 -32.70
N ASN A 31 -0.16 -15.54 -31.38
CA ASN A 31 1.05 -15.89 -30.66
C ASN A 31 0.77 -17.13 -29.82
N ALA A 32 1.73 -18.05 -29.76
CA ALA A 32 1.69 -19.21 -28.89
C ALA A 32 3.08 -19.47 -28.32
N GLY A 33 3.14 -19.82 -27.06
CA GLY A 33 4.41 -19.98 -26.39
C GLY A 33 4.34 -20.70 -25.05
N GLY A 34 5.46 -20.73 -24.40
CA GLY A 34 5.58 -21.25 -23.06
C GLY A 34 6.66 -20.52 -22.27
N SER A 35 6.50 -20.49 -20.97
CA SER A 35 7.45 -19.88 -20.05
C SER A 35 7.77 -20.83 -18.90
N MET A 36 8.95 -20.69 -18.34
CA MET A 36 9.33 -21.38 -17.12
C MET A 36 10.12 -20.44 -16.21
N MET A 37 9.85 -20.54 -14.93
CA MET A 37 10.58 -19.87 -13.87
C MET A 37 11.00 -20.88 -12.83
N ASN A 38 12.26 -20.85 -12.45
CA ASN A 38 12.78 -21.61 -11.31
C ASN A 38 13.45 -20.63 -10.37
N SER A 39 13.08 -20.67 -9.11
CA SER A 39 13.71 -19.88 -8.05
C SER A 39 14.21 -20.77 -6.93
N SER A 40 15.36 -20.45 -6.38
CA SER A 40 15.88 -21.05 -5.16
C SER A 40 16.28 -19.94 -4.19
N TYR A 41 15.93 -20.15 -2.95
CA TYR A 41 16.26 -19.27 -1.86
C TYR A 41 16.88 -20.09 -0.73
N ASP A 42 18.12 -19.79 -0.40
CA ASP A 42 18.85 -20.39 0.69
C ASP A 42 19.17 -19.29 1.70
N GLN A 43 18.72 -19.46 2.91
CA GLN A 43 19.05 -18.58 4.03
C GLN A 43 19.57 -19.41 5.19
N TRP A 44 20.62 -18.97 5.81
CA TRP A 44 21.02 -19.43 7.12
C TRP A 44 21.31 -18.24 8.03
N MET A 45 20.85 -18.35 9.26
CA MET A 45 20.92 -17.30 10.25
C MET A 45 21.51 -17.87 11.54
N ILE A 46 22.47 -17.16 12.10
CA ILE A 46 23.04 -17.45 13.42
C ILE A 46 22.71 -16.27 14.32
N THR A 47 21.98 -16.53 15.40
CA THR A 47 21.71 -15.57 16.46
C THR A 47 22.49 -15.99 17.70
N PRO A 48 23.62 -15.36 17.99
CA PRO A 48 24.43 -15.73 19.15
C PRO A 48 23.72 -15.37 20.45
N ILE A 49 23.74 -16.30 21.44
CA ILE A 49 23.28 -16.06 22.81
C ILE A 49 24.51 -16.15 23.72
N ALA A 50 24.61 -15.26 24.70
CA ALA A 50 25.67 -15.32 25.70
C ALA A 50 25.56 -16.61 26.53
N LYS A 51 26.72 -17.24 26.84
CA LYS A 51 26.81 -18.49 27.60
C LYS A 51 26.10 -18.49 28.96
N SER A 52 25.89 -17.35 29.55
CA SER A 52 25.23 -17.17 30.84
C SER A 52 23.71 -17.00 30.78
N GLY A 53 23.10 -17.02 29.56
CA GLY A 53 21.67 -16.74 29.39
C GLY A 53 21.26 -15.30 29.64
N ALA A 54 22.22 -14.43 29.96
CA ALA A 54 21.98 -13.00 30.08
C ALA A 54 22.04 -12.36 28.67
N PRO A 55 21.17 -11.37 28.39
CA PRO A 55 21.34 -10.56 27.19
C PRO A 55 22.72 -9.91 27.22
N TYR A 56 23.37 -9.80 26.06
CA TYR A 56 24.69 -9.17 25.92
C TYR A 56 24.73 -7.87 26.71
N THR A 57 25.43 -7.86 27.83
CA THR A 57 25.81 -6.63 28.52
C THR A 57 27.08 -6.07 27.88
N GLU A 58 27.27 -4.78 28.03
CA GLU A 58 28.16 -3.86 27.34
C GLU A 58 29.66 -4.24 27.20
N ASP A 59 30.09 -5.41 27.69
CA ASP A 59 31.49 -5.83 27.76
C ASP A 59 32.02 -6.70 26.60
N LEU A 60 31.22 -6.93 25.55
CA LEU A 60 31.75 -7.52 24.33
C LEU A 60 32.45 -6.42 23.51
N SER A 61 33.73 -6.22 23.81
CA SER A 61 34.60 -5.44 22.93
C SER A 61 34.50 -6.05 21.52
N CYS A 62 34.09 -5.26 20.55
CA CYS A 62 33.80 -5.65 19.16
C CYS A 62 34.99 -6.27 18.39
N ASN A 63 36.11 -6.52 19.03
CA ASN A 63 37.34 -6.97 18.40
C ASN A 63 37.60 -8.47 18.45
N GLN A 64 36.78 -9.26 19.13
CA GLN A 64 36.96 -10.73 19.18
C GLN A 64 35.62 -11.44 19.08
N PHE A 65 35.16 -11.65 17.86
CA PHE A 65 34.12 -12.61 17.57
C PHE A 65 34.73 -14.02 17.56
N VAL A 66 34.80 -14.66 18.71
CA VAL A 66 35.27 -16.05 18.82
C VAL A 66 34.03 -16.96 18.79
N LEU A 67 33.92 -17.77 17.74
CA LEU A 67 32.80 -18.70 17.55
C LEU A 67 32.64 -19.65 18.75
N SER A 68 33.73 -19.93 19.48
CA SER A 68 33.73 -20.76 20.69
C SER A 68 32.97 -20.19 21.88
N ASP A 69 32.79 -18.88 21.91
CA ASP A 69 32.07 -18.18 22.96
C ASP A 69 30.56 -17.99 22.68
N ILE A 70 30.17 -18.41 21.49
CA ILE A 70 28.79 -18.42 21.04
C ILE A 70 28.21 -19.82 21.36
N TYR A 71 27.18 -19.84 22.16
CA TYR A 71 26.46 -21.07 22.45
C TYR A 71 25.56 -21.44 21.27
N LEU A 72 26.04 -22.33 20.40
CA LEU A 72 25.30 -22.84 19.22
C LEU A 72 24.36 -24.01 19.58
N ASN A 73 24.06 -24.20 20.84
CA ASN A 73 23.46 -25.46 21.34
C ASN A 73 21.93 -25.47 21.29
N SER A 74 21.28 -24.62 20.54
CA SER A 74 19.86 -24.75 20.32
C SER A 74 19.47 -24.45 18.88
N SER A 75 18.47 -25.16 18.39
CA SER A 75 17.83 -24.88 17.11
C SER A 75 17.23 -23.46 16.99
N GLU A 76 17.22 -22.70 18.07
CA GLU A 76 16.80 -21.29 18.10
C GLU A 76 17.89 -20.34 17.65
N ASN A 77 19.15 -20.74 17.71
CA ASN A 77 20.30 -19.90 17.39
C ASN A 77 20.86 -20.15 15.99
N TYR A 78 20.47 -21.25 15.38
CA TYR A 78 20.82 -21.61 14.01
C TYR A 78 19.53 -21.99 13.27
N GLY A 79 19.21 -21.23 12.26
CA GLY A 79 18.08 -21.50 11.37
C GLY A 79 18.56 -21.55 9.93
N GLY A 80 18.20 -22.59 9.21
CA GLY A 80 18.40 -22.68 7.77
C GLY A 80 17.05 -22.86 7.07
N LEU A 81 16.83 -22.12 6.00
CA LEU A 81 15.66 -22.25 5.14
C LEU A 81 16.14 -22.40 3.70
N THR A 82 15.90 -23.54 3.12
CA THR A 82 16.09 -23.75 1.69
C THR A 82 14.75 -23.92 1.04
N THR A 83 14.43 -23.02 0.13
CA THR A 83 13.19 -23.08 -0.63
C THR A 83 13.49 -23.16 -2.11
N LYS A 84 12.74 -24.00 -2.80
CA LYS A 84 12.78 -24.08 -4.27
C LYS A 84 11.38 -23.87 -4.78
N ASN A 85 11.23 -23.05 -5.78
CA ASN A 85 9.98 -22.85 -6.50
C ASN A 85 10.18 -23.13 -7.98
N TRP A 86 9.13 -23.60 -8.64
CA TRP A 86 9.05 -23.56 -10.08
C TRP A 86 7.62 -23.25 -10.52
N GLU A 87 7.55 -22.52 -11.61
CA GLU A 87 6.31 -22.20 -12.30
C GLU A 87 6.53 -22.45 -13.79
N ARG A 88 5.54 -23.02 -14.45
CA ARG A 88 5.56 -23.29 -15.87
C ARG A 88 4.24 -22.86 -16.47
N ALA A 89 4.28 -22.37 -17.69
CA ALA A 89 3.07 -21.98 -18.38
C ALA A 89 3.15 -22.29 -19.88
N ILE A 90 1.97 -22.55 -20.43
CA ILE A 90 1.72 -22.44 -21.87
C ILE A 90 0.69 -21.35 -22.09
N PHE A 91 0.80 -20.62 -23.18
CA PHE A 91 -0.13 -19.55 -23.50
C PHE A 91 -0.34 -19.41 -24.99
N ALA A 92 -1.51 -18.91 -25.35
CA ALA A 92 -1.84 -18.49 -26.69
C ALA A 92 -2.65 -17.20 -26.66
N THR A 93 -2.39 -16.32 -27.64
CA THR A 93 -3.19 -15.11 -27.89
C THR A 93 -3.60 -15.06 -29.35
N ALA A 94 -4.81 -14.63 -29.62
CA ALA A 94 -5.29 -14.43 -30.97
C ALA A 94 -5.96 -13.05 -31.05
N GLN A 95 -5.69 -12.34 -32.13
CA GLN A 95 -6.28 -11.05 -32.45
C GLN A 95 -6.74 -11.05 -33.89
N VAL A 96 -7.95 -10.56 -34.13
CA VAL A 96 -8.51 -10.36 -35.47
C VAL A 96 -8.97 -8.91 -35.59
N THR A 97 -8.41 -8.21 -36.57
CA THR A 97 -8.78 -6.84 -36.89
C THR A 97 -9.46 -6.80 -38.24
N TRP A 98 -10.67 -6.27 -38.31
CA TRP A 98 -11.45 -6.10 -39.54
C TRP A 98 -11.35 -4.66 -40.03
N GLN A 99 -10.79 -4.48 -41.27
CA GLN A 99 -10.63 -3.18 -41.96
C GLN A 99 -10.04 -2.05 -41.06
N ASP A 100 -9.22 -2.37 -40.10
CA ASP A 100 -8.74 -1.44 -39.05
C ASP A 100 -9.88 -0.70 -38.32
N LYS A 101 -11.09 -1.22 -38.34
CA LYS A 101 -12.29 -0.66 -37.71
C LYS A 101 -12.63 -1.32 -36.39
N VAL A 102 -12.62 -2.65 -36.39
CA VAL A 102 -12.97 -3.46 -35.22
C VAL A 102 -11.87 -4.48 -34.97
N THR A 103 -11.42 -4.54 -33.74
CA THR A 103 -10.47 -5.56 -33.28
C THR A 103 -11.12 -6.38 -32.18
N VAL A 104 -11.03 -7.70 -32.30
CA VAL A 104 -11.40 -8.66 -31.25
C VAL A 104 -10.16 -9.45 -30.91
N GLU A 105 -9.91 -9.63 -29.61
CA GLU A 105 -8.77 -10.37 -29.09
C GLU A 105 -9.18 -11.34 -28.01
N GLY A 106 -8.41 -12.40 -27.86
CA GLY A 106 -8.57 -13.37 -26.79
C GLY A 106 -7.26 -14.00 -26.41
N SER A 107 -7.17 -14.41 -25.16
CA SER A 107 -6.00 -15.14 -24.67
C SER A 107 -6.43 -16.34 -23.81
N TYR A 108 -5.56 -17.33 -23.81
CA TYR A 108 -5.61 -18.49 -22.96
C TYR A 108 -4.23 -18.71 -22.36
N ARG A 109 -4.17 -18.97 -21.06
CA ARG A 109 -2.94 -19.31 -20.34
C ARG A 109 -3.24 -20.43 -19.37
N ASP A 110 -2.37 -21.43 -19.31
CA ASP A 110 -2.42 -22.53 -18.36
C ASP A 110 -1.10 -22.59 -17.58
N ASP A 111 -1.19 -22.45 -16.27
CA ASP A 111 -0.06 -22.33 -15.37
C ASP A 111 0.03 -23.54 -14.44
N TRP A 112 1.23 -24.12 -14.31
CA TRP A 112 1.56 -25.16 -13.34
C TRP A 112 2.41 -24.56 -12.21
N TYR A 113 1.98 -24.77 -10.97
CA TYR A 113 2.66 -24.23 -9.80
C TYR A 113 3.16 -25.34 -8.89
N ARG A 114 4.43 -25.29 -8.48
CA ARG A 114 5.00 -26.21 -7.51
C ARG A 114 4.22 -26.25 -6.20
N ALA A 115 3.72 -25.10 -5.74
CA ALA A 115 3.02 -25.00 -4.47
C ALA A 115 1.87 -25.99 -4.33
N PHE A 116 1.20 -26.35 -5.44
CA PHE A 116 0.07 -27.27 -5.42
C PHE A 116 0.49 -28.73 -5.53
N THR A 117 1.71 -29.06 -5.94
CA THR A 117 2.19 -30.44 -6.00
C THR A 117 2.38 -31.10 -4.62
N GLN A 118 2.31 -30.30 -3.55
CA GLN A 118 2.40 -30.79 -2.17
C GLN A 118 1.08 -31.43 -1.69
N PHE A 119 0.00 -31.26 -2.43
CA PHE A 119 -1.31 -31.83 -2.10
C PHE A 119 -1.55 -33.11 -2.89
N LYS A 120 -1.81 -34.18 -2.14
CA LYS A 120 -2.13 -35.46 -2.74
C LYS A 120 -3.43 -35.38 -3.56
N ASP A 121 -3.41 -35.97 -4.74
CA ASP A 121 -4.57 -36.06 -5.64
C ASP A 121 -5.05 -34.68 -6.18
N MET A 122 -4.17 -33.68 -6.22
CA MET A 122 -4.47 -32.37 -6.79
C MET A 122 -3.69 -32.15 -8.08
N ASP A 123 -4.40 -31.69 -9.11
CA ASP A 123 -3.77 -31.22 -10.33
C ASP A 123 -3.17 -29.81 -10.09
N PRO A 124 -1.87 -29.60 -10.34
CA PRO A 124 -1.20 -28.34 -10.05
C PRO A 124 -1.40 -27.26 -11.12
N HIS A 125 -2.25 -27.47 -12.13
CA HIS A 125 -2.45 -26.51 -13.21
C HIS A 125 -3.78 -25.75 -13.10
N PHE A 126 -3.79 -24.51 -13.59
CA PHE A 126 -4.93 -23.61 -13.55
C PHE A 126 -4.96 -22.75 -14.82
N ALA A 127 -6.11 -22.73 -15.47
CA ALA A 127 -6.31 -22.03 -16.72
C ALA A 127 -6.95 -20.65 -16.49
N TYR A 128 -6.50 -19.67 -17.26
CA TYR A 128 -6.97 -18.28 -17.24
C TYR A 128 -7.28 -17.80 -18.65
N TYR A 129 -8.28 -16.93 -18.76
CA TYR A 129 -8.79 -16.47 -20.04
C TYR A 129 -8.90 -14.94 -20.08
N SER A 130 -8.74 -14.37 -21.26
CA SER A 130 -9.17 -13.01 -21.52
C SER A 130 -9.88 -12.89 -22.85
N ALA A 131 -10.77 -11.92 -22.95
CA ALA A 131 -11.39 -11.53 -24.21
C ALA A 131 -11.56 -10.00 -24.22
N GLY A 132 -11.30 -9.39 -25.37
CA GLY A 132 -11.42 -7.96 -25.55
C GLY A 132 -11.95 -7.60 -26.93
N ALA A 133 -12.58 -6.45 -27.02
CA ALA A 133 -12.99 -5.86 -28.28
C ALA A 133 -12.77 -4.35 -28.26
N SER A 134 -12.39 -3.80 -29.41
CA SER A 134 -12.33 -2.36 -29.62
C SER A 134 -12.82 -1.97 -31.00
N ALA A 135 -13.42 -0.78 -31.09
CA ALA A 135 -13.98 -0.26 -32.34
C ALA A 135 -13.54 1.20 -32.57
N GLN A 136 -12.98 1.47 -33.73
CA GLN A 136 -12.65 2.81 -34.22
C GLN A 136 -13.89 3.43 -34.84
N MET A 137 -14.67 4.16 -34.06
CA MET A 137 -15.98 4.67 -34.46
C MET A 137 -15.89 5.69 -35.59
N ASN A 138 -14.81 6.47 -35.64
CA ASN A 138 -14.55 7.42 -36.74
C ASN A 138 -14.28 6.75 -38.10
N LYS A 139 -13.98 5.45 -38.11
CA LYS A 139 -13.87 4.66 -39.34
C LYS A 139 -15.17 3.93 -39.70
N ILE A 140 -16.12 3.84 -38.78
CA ILE A 140 -17.41 3.14 -38.93
C ILE A 140 -18.53 4.12 -39.25
N LEU A 141 -18.55 5.26 -38.55
CA LEU A 141 -19.57 6.29 -38.64
C LEU A 141 -18.99 7.58 -39.19
N VAL A 142 -19.83 8.35 -39.84
CA VAL A 142 -19.49 9.75 -40.21
C VAL A 142 -19.71 10.59 -38.96
N LEU A 143 -18.63 11.00 -38.33
CA LEU A 143 -18.65 11.86 -37.15
C LEU A 143 -18.52 13.33 -37.55
N PRO A 144 -18.96 14.29 -36.67
CA PRO A 144 -18.67 15.71 -36.85
C PRO A 144 -17.16 15.97 -37.04
N GLU A 145 -16.80 16.96 -37.83
CA GLU A 145 -15.39 17.29 -38.17
C GLU A 145 -14.53 17.57 -36.90
N GLN A 146 -15.17 18.02 -35.82
CA GLN A 146 -14.51 18.30 -34.55
C GLN A 146 -14.01 17.03 -33.86
N ILE A 147 -14.53 15.84 -34.24
CA ILE A 147 -14.13 14.55 -33.66
C ILE A 147 -13.15 13.85 -34.62
N ASN A 148 -11.86 13.94 -34.32
CA ASN A 148 -10.83 13.35 -35.15
C ASN A 148 -10.69 11.84 -34.94
N GLU A 149 -10.90 11.38 -33.69
CA GLU A 149 -10.82 9.98 -33.32
C GLU A 149 -11.82 9.68 -32.19
N LEU A 150 -12.50 8.55 -32.31
CA LEU A 150 -13.32 7.97 -31.25
C LEU A 150 -13.14 6.46 -31.26
N LYS A 151 -12.50 5.94 -30.23
CA LYS A 151 -12.32 4.50 -30.02
C LYS A 151 -13.10 4.07 -28.79
N LEU A 152 -13.90 3.03 -28.91
CA LEU A 152 -14.55 2.34 -27.80
C LEU A 152 -13.81 1.03 -27.54
N ARG A 153 -13.70 0.63 -26.28
CA ARG A 153 -13.06 -0.62 -25.85
C ARG A 153 -13.78 -1.25 -24.69
N ALA A 154 -13.81 -2.58 -24.69
CA ALA A 154 -14.27 -3.36 -23.54
C ALA A 154 -13.47 -4.66 -23.46
N SER A 155 -13.18 -5.11 -22.25
CA SER A 155 -12.44 -6.34 -22.02
C SER A 155 -12.88 -7.04 -20.74
N TYR A 156 -12.69 -8.35 -20.74
CA TYR A 156 -12.78 -9.20 -19.57
C TYR A 156 -11.48 -10.01 -19.47
N SER A 157 -10.95 -10.12 -18.27
CA SER A 157 -9.75 -10.92 -18.01
C SER A 157 -9.86 -11.66 -16.69
N GLU A 158 -9.24 -12.83 -16.66
CA GLU A 158 -9.00 -13.59 -15.45
C GLU A 158 -7.51 -13.86 -15.31
N VAL A 159 -6.96 -13.59 -14.13
CA VAL A 159 -5.56 -13.85 -13.78
C VAL A 159 -5.51 -14.54 -12.42
N GLY A 160 -4.52 -15.40 -12.25
CA GLY A 160 -4.32 -16.12 -11.00
C GLY A 160 -2.96 -15.86 -10.38
N ASN A 161 -2.89 -16.08 -9.06
CA ASN A 161 -1.67 -16.04 -8.30
C ASN A 161 -1.56 -17.30 -7.44
N SER A 162 -0.37 -17.91 -7.41
CA SER A 162 -0.11 -19.10 -6.62
C SER A 162 -0.22 -18.85 -5.11
N ILE A 163 -0.49 -19.90 -4.35
CA ILE A 163 -0.28 -19.88 -2.90
C ILE A 163 1.22 -19.91 -2.58
N PRO A 164 1.66 -19.41 -1.41
CA PRO A 164 3.06 -19.50 -1.01
C PRO A 164 3.58 -20.93 -0.94
N ASN A 165 4.79 -21.18 -1.45
CA ASN A 165 5.37 -22.52 -1.54
C ASN A 165 5.71 -23.20 -0.22
N ASN A 166 5.91 -22.44 0.84
CA ASN A 166 6.48 -22.91 2.09
C ASN A 166 5.49 -23.10 3.22
N LEU A 167 4.19 -23.08 2.88
CA LEU A 167 3.11 -23.15 3.86
C LEU A 167 3.14 -24.43 4.71
N PHE A 168 3.73 -25.50 4.18
CA PHE A 168 3.68 -26.83 4.79
C PHE A 168 5.02 -27.31 5.34
N LEU A 169 6.04 -26.47 5.34
CA LEU A 169 7.24 -26.76 6.09
C LEU A 169 6.90 -26.60 7.57
N ALA A 170 6.62 -27.73 8.22
CA ALA A 170 6.40 -27.75 9.64
C ALA A 170 7.62 -27.16 10.36
N SER A 171 7.51 -25.91 10.79
CA SER A 171 8.50 -25.32 11.66
C SER A 171 8.31 -25.94 13.06
N ALA A 172 9.08 -26.95 13.37
CA ALA A 172 9.13 -27.47 14.72
C ALA A 172 9.87 -26.44 15.60
N LYS A 173 9.14 -25.67 16.39
CA LYS A 173 9.76 -24.85 17.44
C LYS A 173 10.03 -25.73 18.67
N ARG A 174 11.26 -25.71 19.16
CA ARG A 174 11.58 -26.36 20.42
C ARG A 174 11.06 -25.52 21.59
N ASN A 175 10.30 -26.13 22.49
CA ASN A 175 9.92 -25.48 23.73
C ASN A 175 11.18 -25.34 24.61
N PRO A 176 11.64 -24.12 24.94
CA PRO A 176 12.86 -23.93 25.71
C PRO A 176 12.80 -24.53 27.12
N ALA A 177 11.61 -24.58 27.74
CA ALA A 177 11.42 -25.07 29.09
C ALA A 177 11.37 -26.62 29.18
N THR A 178 10.83 -27.28 28.15
CA THR A 178 10.62 -28.74 28.18
C THR A 178 11.52 -29.50 27.22
N GLY A 179 12.21 -28.82 26.31
CA GLY A 179 13.02 -29.44 25.23
C GLY A 179 12.19 -30.16 24.17
N ALA A 180 10.87 -30.20 24.30
CA ALA A 180 9.97 -30.84 23.36
C ALA A 180 9.80 -30.00 22.08
N TYR A 181 9.75 -30.68 20.92
CA TYR A 181 9.42 -30.01 19.68
C TYR A 181 7.91 -29.78 19.60
N ILE A 182 7.52 -28.53 19.58
CA ILE A 182 6.14 -28.11 19.26
C ILE A 182 6.07 -28.00 17.74
N SER A 183 5.53 -29.02 17.10
CA SER A 183 5.15 -28.92 15.70
C SER A 183 3.99 -27.92 15.61
N SER A 184 4.16 -26.86 14.88
CA SER A 184 3.02 -26.07 14.41
C SER A 184 2.22 -26.97 13.46
N ALA A 185 1.25 -27.70 14.00
CA ALA A 185 0.43 -28.58 13.21
C ALA A 185 -0.43 -27.73 12.27
N ILE A 186 -0.05 -27.74 11.02
CA ILE A 186 -0.86 -27.16 9.94
C ILE A 186 -2.11 -28.03 9.83
N ILE A 187 -3.27 -27.45 10.08
CA ILE A 187 -4.54 -28.14 9.91
C ILE A 187 -4.93 -28.06 8.44
N ASN A 188 -4.96 -29.23 7.82
CA ASN A 188 -5.69 -29.60 6.60
C ASN A 188 -6.23 -28.44 5.75
N PHE A 189 -5.39 -27.88 4.91
CA PHE A 189 -5.83 -27.04 3.82
C PHE A 189 -6.45 -27.95 2.74
N LYS A 190 -7.76 -28.12 2.78
CA LYS A 190 -8.48 -28.97 1.83
C LYS A 190 -8.74 -28.20 0.54
N ASN A 191 -8.34 -28.78 -0.59
CA ASN A 191 -8.57 -28.24 -1.94
C ASN A 191 -8.12 -26.79 -2.10
N PRO A 192 -6.83 -26.47 -1.90
CA PRO A 192 -6.33 -25.14 -2.11
C PRO A 192 -6.52 -24.70 -3.57
N LYS A 193 -6.81 -23.41 -3.75
CA LYS A 193 -6.99 -22.80 -5.07
C LYS A 193 -6.06 -21.60 -5.18
N PRO A 194 -5.62 -21.25 -6.39
CA PRO A 194 -4.97 -19.97 -6.58
C PRO A 194 -5.93 -18.82 -6.27
N GLU A 195 -5.38 -17.71 -5.82
CA GLU A 195 -6.11 -16.46 -5.79
C GLU A 195 -6.40 -16.05 -7.23
N THR A 196 -7.63 -15.71 -7.55
CA THR A 196 -8.01 -15.29 -8.90
C THR A 196 -8.63 -13.91 -8.88
N THR A 197 -8.22 -13.07 -9.83
CA THR A 197 -8.84 -11.77 -10.08
C THR A 197 -9.55 -11.80 -11.42
N GLN A 198 -10.84 -11.52 -11.40
CA GLN A 198 -11.69 -11.34 -12.56
C GLN A 198 -11.95 -9.86 -12.74
N SER A 199 -11.54 -9.31 -13.87
CA SER A 199 -11.67 -7.89 -14.19
C SER A 199 -12.53 -7.68 -15.42
N PHE A 200 -13.45 -6.74 -15.32
CA PHE A 200 -14.18 -6.18 -16.45
C PHE A 200 -13.78 -4.72 -16.59
N GLU A 201 -13.45 -4.31 -17.81
CA GLU A 201 -13.09 -2.93 -18.14
C GLU A 201 -13.86 -2.47 -19.36
N ALA A 202 -14.31 -1.21 -19.33
CA ALA A 202 -14.91 -0.54 -20.48
C ALA A 202 -14.45 0.91 -20.53
N GLY A 203 -14.16 1.41 -21.73
CA GLY A 203 -13.64 2.76 -21.85
C GLY A 203 -13.78 3.32 -23.26
N PHE A 204 -13.40 4.58 -23.36
CA PHE A 204 -13.30 5.27 -24.64
C PHE A 204 -12.06 6.17 -24.70
N ASP A 205 -11.56 6.36 -25.90
CA ASP A 205 -10.51 7.31 -26.23
C ASP A 205 -11.08 8.25 -27.28
N ILE A 206 -11.04 9.56 -27.04
CA ILE A 206 -11.54 10.57 -27.97
C ILE A 206 -10.49 11.65 -28.21
N SER A 207 -10.31 12.05 -29.47
CA SER A 207 -9.49 13.18 -29.86
C SER A 207 -10.36 14.18 -30.62
N LEU A 208 -10.26 15.46 -30.23
CA LEU A 208 -11.10 16.55 -30.72
C LEU A 208 -10.24 17.71 -31.24
N LEU A 209 -10.83 18.56 -32.10
CA LEU A 209 -10.29 19.84 -32.55
C LEU A 209 -8.86 19.70 -33.09
N ASP A 210 -8.70 18.95 -34.18
CA ASP A 210 -7.41 18.65 -34.79
C ASP A 210 -6.41 18.02 -33.82
N ARG A 211 -6.94 17.14 -32.94
CA ARG A 211 -6.20 16.45 -31.87
C ARG A 211 -5.61 17.38 -30.80
N SER A 212 -6.11 18.61 -30.72
CA SER A 212 -5.71 19.53 -29.67
C SER A 212 -6.23 19.12 -28.28
N ILE A 213 -7.35 18.38 -28.24
CA ILE A 213 -7.90 17.82 -27.01
C ILE A 213 -7.90 16.30 -27.12
N SER A 214 -7.38 15.62 -26.13
CA SER A 214 -7.56 14.18 -25.97
C SER A 214 -8.14 13.86 -24.60
N LEU A 215 -9.08 12.91 -24.57
CA LEU A 215 -9.72 12.42 -23.37
C LEU A 215 -9.78 10.90 -23.43
N GLN A 216 -9.33 10.26 -22.36
CA GLN A 216 -9.42 8.81 -22.18
C GLN A 216 -10.15 8.57 -20.86
N ALA A 217 -11.16 7.71 -20.89
CA ALA A 217 -11.86 7.30 -19.68
C ALA A 217 -12.01 5.77 -19.65
N THR A 218 -11.77 5.18 -18.49
CA THR A 218 -11.93 3.75 -18.25
C THR A 218 -12.69 3.55 -16.96
N TYR A 219 -13.75 2.76 -17.03
CA TYR A 219 -14.38 2.14 -15.88
C TYR A 219 -13.82 0.73 -15.71
N TYR A 220 -13.52 0.32 -14.49
CA TYR A 220 -13.12 -1.04 -14.17
C TYR A 220 -13.89 -1.60 -12.98
N ASN A 221 -14.04 -2.93 -12.97
CA ASN A 221 -14.59 -3.69 -11.85
C ASN A 221 -13.81 -5.00 -11.75
N ALA A 222 -12.94 -5.09 -10.76
CA ALA A 222 -12.08 -6.22 -10.49
C ALA A 222 -12.52 -6.93 -9.20
N ILE A 223 -12.79 -8.23 -9.29
CA ILE A 223 -13.18 -9.07 -8.15
C ILE A 223 -12.10 -10.12 -7.91
N MET A 224 -11.40 -9.97 -6.81
CA MET A 224 -10.46 -10.96 -6.30
C MET A 224 -11.22 -12.02 -5.51
N LYS A 225 -10.95 -13.30 -5.78
CA LYS A 225 -11.59 -14.48 -5.16
C LYS A 225 -10.54 -15.41 -4.60
N ASN A 226 -10.96 -16.32 -3.71
CA ASN A 226 -10.12 -17.35 -3.13
C ASN A 226 -8.88 -16.78 -2.42
N GLN A 227 -8.99 -15.62 -1.78
CA GLN A 227 -7.86 -15.04 -1.06
C GLN A 227 -7.27 -16.06 -0.10
N PHE A 228 -5.94 -16.18 -0.16
CA PHE A 228 -5.20 -16.99 0.76
C PHE A 228 -5.12 -16.29 2.12
N MET A 229 -5.65 -16.94 3.15
CA MET A 229 -5.73 -16.38 4.49
C MET A 229 -5.20 -17.37 5.51
N LYS A 230 -4.55 -16.82 6.54
CA LYS A 230 -4.06 -17.56 7.69
C LYS A 230 -4.78 -17.03 8.94
N TYR A 231 -5.24 -17.93 9.80
CA TYR A 231 -5.74 -17.56 11.12
C TYR A 231 -5.28 -18.56 12.18
N GLU A 232 -5.22 -18.08 13.41
CA GLU A 232 -4.89 -18.91 14.55
C GLU A 232 -6.16 -19.64 15.03
N GLY A 233 -6.10 -20.96 15.03
CA GLY A 233 -7.15 -21.84 15.55
C GLY A 233 -6.96 -22.18 17.02
N ALA A 234 -7.75 -23.11 17.52
CA ALA A 234 -7.61 -23.59 18.89
C ALA A 234 -6.22 -24.17 19.16
N ALA A 235 -5.67 -23.89 20.34
CA ALA A 235 -4.35 -24.33 20.80
C ALA A 235 -3.17 -23.80 19.96
N GLY A 236 -3.26 -22.58 19.44
CA GLY A 236 -2.17 -21.95 18.70
C GLY A 236 -1.87 -22.57 17.33
N LYS A 237 -2.79 -23.35 16.78
CA LYS A 237 -2.62 -23.99 15.47
C LYS A 237 -2.90 -23.01 14.35
N GLU A 238 -1.99 -22.92 13.39
CA GLU A 238 -2.21 -22.12 12.19
C GLU A 238 -3.15 -22.85 11.22
N ILE A 239 -4.20 -22.18 10.79
CA ILE A 239 -5.17 -22.71 9.82
C ILE A 239 -5.11 -21.86 8.56
N TYR A 240 -4.88 -22.53 7.43
CA TYR A 240 -4.86 -21.90 6.11
C TYR A 240 -6.15 -22.20 5.35
N ILE A 241 -6.70 -21.20 4.71
CA ILE A 241 -7.93 -21.32 3.91
C ILE A 241 -7.86 -20.42 2.68
N ASN A 242 -8.56 -20.84 1.61
CA ASN A 242 -8.99 -19.91 0.57
C ASN A 242 -10.35 -19.37 0.96
N GLY A 243 -10.47 -18.08 1.08
CA GLY A 243 -11.75 -17.48 1.44
C GLY A 243 -11.80 -16.01 1.13
N GLY A 244 -13.01 -15.50 1.07
CA GLY A 244 -13.21 -14.10 0.81
C GLY A 244 -13.27 -13.72 -0.66
N LYS A 245 -13.94 -12.60 -0.87
CA LYS A 245 -13.99 -11.87 -2.13
C LYS A 245 -13.84 -10.40 -1.84
N VAL A 246 -12.98 -9.74 -2.59
CA VAL A 246 -12.77 -8.30 -2.52
C VAL A 246 -13.01 -7.71 -3.89
N ARG A 247 -13.77 -6.63 -3.96
CA ARG A 247 -14.02 -5.88 -5.17
C ARG A 247 -13.26 -4.56 -5.13
N ASN A 248 -12.60 -4.25 -6.22
CA ASN A 248 -12.12 -2.91 -6.54
C ASN A 248 -12.87 -2.44 -7.80
N GLN A 249 -13.52 -1.30 -7.72
CA GLN A 249 -14.17 -0.69 -8.87
C GLN A 249 -13.84 0.79 -8.91
N GLY A 250 -13.75 1.34 -10.12
CA GLY A 250 -13.39 2.74 -10.21
C GLY A 250 -13.45 3.29 -11.62
N ILE A 251 -13.01 4.54 -11.71
CA ILE A 251 -12.92 5.30 -12.95
C ILE A 251 -11.53 5.92 -13.02
N GLU A 252 -10.89 5.77 -14.18
CA GLU A 252 -9.66 6.46 -14.52
C GLU A 252 -9.93 7.42 -15.67
N LEU A 253 -9.43 8.64 -15.54
CA LEU A 253 -9.59 9.71 -16.52
C LEU A 253 -8.24 10.34 -16.80
N THR A 254 -7.89 10.45 -18.08
CA THR A 254 -6.76 11.24 -18.56
C THR A 254 -7.27 12.24 -19.59
N ALA A 255 -6.98 13.52 -19.36
CA ALA A 255 -7.31 14.59 -20.27
C ALA A 255 -6.06 15.39 -20.63
N SER A 256 -5.88 15.69 -21.91
CA SER A 256 -4.78 16.51 -22.41
C SER A 256 -5.32 17.60 -23.32
N TYR A 257 -4.77 18.80 -23.20
CA TYR A 257 -5.03 19.90 -24.10
C TYR A 257 -3.71 20.52 -24.57
N ILE A 258 -3.62 20.74 -25.88
CA ILE A 258 -2.48 21.37 -26.53
C ILE A 258 -2.98 22.64 -27.21
N PHE A 259 -2.46 23.78 -26.77
CA PHE A 259 -2.69 25.07 -27.39
C PHE A 259 -1.37 25.58 -27.98
N ALA A 260 -1.29 25.66 -29.29
CA ALA A 260 -0.11 26.11 -30.01
C ALA A 260 -0.52 27.05 -31.17
N PRO A 261 -0.84 28.32 -30.88
CA PRO A 261 -1.35 29.25 -31.87
C PRO A 261 -0.32 29.68 -32.89
N ASN A 262 0.97 29.49 -32.61
CA ASN A 262 2.10 29.79 -33.49
C ASN A 262 3.36 29.02 -33.08
N ASN A 263 4.40 29.09 -33.88
CA ASN A 263 5.65 28.38 -33.68
C ASN A 263 6.45 28.87 -32.44
N ASN A 264 6.10 29.99 -31.86
CA ASN A 264 6.84 30.58 -30.74
C ASN A 264 6.24 30.25 -29.38
N PHE A 265 4.97 29.87 -29.32
CA PHE A 265 4.29 29.57 -28.08
C PHE A 265 3.51 28.26 -28.15
N SER A 266 3.68 27.43 -27.13
CA SER A 266 2.79 26.29 -26.89
C SER A 266 2.51 26.13 -25.40
N TRP A 267 1.29 25.74 -25.10
CA TRP A 267 0.85 25.32 -23.78
C TRP A 267 0.28 23.91 -23.87
N ILE A 268 0.83 23.02 -23.08
CA ILE A 268 0.37 21.63 -22.95
C ILE A 268 -0.05 21.43 -21.50
N THR A 269 -1.28 21.02 -21.29
CA THR A 269 -1.79 20.69 -19.98
C THR A 269 -2.32 19.27 -19.95
N ASN A 270 -1.97 18.51 -18.92
CA ASN A 270 -2.46 17.15 -18.74
C ASN A 270 -3.07 17.02 -17.34
N PHE A 271 -4.23 16.40 -17.28
CA PHE A 271 -4.96 16.11 -16.06
C PHE A 271 -5.21 14.61 -15.97
N ASN A 272 -4.81 14.00 -14.86
CA ASN A 272 -5.06 12.61 -14.54
C ASN A 272 -5.91 12.55 -13.28
N TYR A 273 -6.91 11.70 -13.29
CA TYR A 273 -7.77 11.46 -12.14
C TYR A 273 -8.08 9.98 -12.04
N ALA A 274 -8.00 9.44 -10.83
CA ALA A 274 -8.45 8.09 -10.54
C ALA A 274 -9.33 8.08 -9.29
N TYR A 275 -10.43 7.35 -9.39
CA TYR A 275 -11.31 7.00 -8.29
C TYR A 275 -11.31 5.48 -8.10
N ASN A 276 -11.09 5.00 -6.88
CA ASN A 276 -11.18 3.59 -6.53
C ASN A 276 -12.07 3.38 -5.31
N ASP A 277 -13.02 2.47 -5.42
CA ASP A 277 -13.85 1.99 -4.32
C ASP A 277 -13.57 0.51 -4.06
N ASN A 278 -12.95 0.23 -2.91
CA ASN A 278 -12.66 -1.11 -2.44
C ASN A 278 -13.77 -1.59 -1.50
N LYS A 279 -14.22 -2.84 -1.66
CA LYS A 279 -15.20 -3.44 -0.76
C LYS A 279 -14.94 -4.94 -0.56
N ILE A 280 -14.93 -5.36 0.70
CA ILE A 280 -14.89 -6.76 1.10
C ILE A 280 -16.32 -7.32 0.96
N LEU A 281 -16.55 -8.15 -0.07
CA LEU A 281 -17.88 -8.69 -0.36
C LEU A 281 -18.20 -9.87 0.53
N THR A 282 -17.22 -10.74 0.77
CA THR A 282 -17.37 -11.90 1.65
C THR A 282 -16.03 -12.19 2.34
N VAL A 283 -16.11 -12.70 3.54
CA VAL A 283 -14.95 -13.24 4.27
C VAL A 283 -15.07 -14.75 4.42
N ALA A 284 -13.98 -15.41 4.75
CA ALA A 284 -13.97 -16.81 5.11
C ALA A 284 -14.85 -17.07 6.33
N ARG A 285 -15.34 -18.29 6.47
CA ARG A 285 -16.10 -18.72 7.64
C ARG A 285 -15.31 -19.76 8.44
N LYS A 286 -15.37 -19.64 9.75
CA LYS A 286 -14.85 -20.63 10.68
C LYS A 286 -15.66 -21.92 10.59
N GLN A 287 -15.15 -23.03 11.12
CA GLN A 287 -15.85 -24.31 11.11
C GLN A 287 -17.24 -24.27 11.79
N ASN A 288 -17.42 -23.37 12.75
CA ASN A 288 -18.70 -23.13 13.44
C ASN A 288 -19.66 -22.19 12.68
N GLY A 289 -19.32 -21.81 11.43
CA GLY A 289 -20.14 -20.92 10.60
C GLY A 289 -19.98 -19.43 10.87
N GLN A 290 -19.26 -19.03 11.92
CA GLN A 290 -18.98 -17.62 12.21
C GLN A 290 -18.10 -17.00 11.13
N LYS A 291 -18.36 -15.74 10.81
CA LYS A 291 -17.49 -14.95 9.91
C LYS A 291 -16.10 -14.80 10.54
N TYR A 292 -15.09 -14.96 9.72
CA TYR A 292 -13.74 -14.70 10.13
C TYR A 292 -13.44 -13.21 9.94
N ILE A 293 -13.08 -12.52 11.01
CA ILE A 293 -12.57 -11.15 10.97
C ILE A 293 -11.06 -11.27 11.08
N HIS A 294 -10.35 -10.81 10.07
CA HIS A 294 -8.90 -10.74 10.12
C HIS A 294 -8.50 -9.38 10.64
N GLU A 295 -7.78 -9.40 11.75
CA GLU A 295 -7.23 -8.19 12.36
C GLU A 295 -5.72 -8.18 12.16
N ILE A 296 -5.20 -7.07 11.68
CA ILE A 296 -3.76 -6.82 11.63
C ILE A 296 -3.44 -5.85 12.77
N ASP A 297 -2.69 -6.35 13.74
CA ASP A 297 -2.09 -5.52 14.76
C ASP A 297 -0.89 -4.76 14.17
N MET A 298 -0.73 -3.52 14.56
CA MET A 298 0.41 -2.70 14.14
C MET A 298 1.69 -3.00 14.97
N GLY A 299 1.85 -4.24 15.42
CA GLY A 299 2.99 -4.70 16.22
C GLY A 299 3.00 -4.08 17.61
N ASN A 300 4.13 -3.45 17.99
CA ASN A 300 4.27 -2.77 19.29
C ASN A 300 3.44 -1.46 19.39
N LEU A 301 2.76 -1.08 18.29
CA LEU A 301 1.86 0.07 18.23
C LEU A 301 0.44 -0.43 18.54
N SER A 302 0.19 -0.81 19.79
CA SER A 302 -1.10 -1.29 20.23
C SER A 302 -2.12 -0.13 20.30
N GLY A 303 -3.39 -0.46 20.32
CA GLY A 303 -4.46 0.54 20.36
C GLY A 303 -5.05 0.92 19.00
N LEU A 304 -4.42 0.47 17.90
CA LEU A 304 -4.90 0.63 16.53
C LEU A 304 -4.87 -0.72 15.80
N LYS A 305 -5.91 -1.00 15.03
CA LYS A 305 -6.03 -2.23 14.25
C LYS A 305 -6.62 -1.95 12.88
N ILE A 306 -6.14 -2.67 11.89
CA ILE A 306 -6.83 -2.76 10.61
C ILE A 306 -7.69 -4.01 10.64
N LYS A 307 -8.99 -3.87 10.38
CA LYS A 307 -9.94 -4.99 10.35
C LYS A 307 -10.41 -5.25 8.93
N PHE A 308 -10.40 -6.51 8.58
CA PHE A 308 -10.98 -7.01 7.34
C PHE A 308 -12.27 -7.73 7.69
N GLU A 309 -13.40 -7.06 7.46
CA GLU A 309 -14.72 -7.62 7.74
C GLU A 309 -15.65 -7.50 6.52
N GLU A 310 -16.61 -8.39 6.44
CA GLU A 310 -17.58 -8.40 5.34
C GLU A 310 -18.44 -7.15 5.35
N GLY A 311 -18.45 -6.43 4.23
CA GLY A 311 -19.13 -5.15 4.08
C GLY A 311 -18.23 -3.92 4.25
N GLY A 312 -17.08 -4.08 4.92
CA GLY A 312 -16.04 -3.07 5.07
C GLY A 312 -15.14 -2.93 3.85
N SER A 313 -14.03 -2.24 4.02
CA SER A 313 -13.02 -1.98 2.98
C SER A 313 -11.63 -2.38 3.47
N TYR A 314 -10.76 -2.69 2.52
CA TYR A 314 -9.36 -2.96 2.82
C TYR A 314 -8.69 -1.68 3.34
N GLY A 315 -8.14 -1.76 4.56
CA GLY A 315 -7.53 -0.61 5.23
C GLY A 315 -8.47 0.14 6.18
N ASP A 316 -9.63 -0.44 6.54
CA ASP A 316 -10.49 0.13 7.57
C ASP A 316 -9.78 0.11 8.93
N LEU A 317 -9.63 1.31 9.49
CA LEU A 317 -8.88 1.58 10.71
C LEU A 317 -9.81 1.66 11.90
N TYR A 318 -9.46 0.92 12.92
CA TYR A 318 -10.15 0.90 14.21
C TYR A 318 -9.18 1.26 15.33
N ALA A 319 -9.69 1.92 16.36
CA ALA A 319 -8.90 2.36 17.49
C ALA A 319 -9.53 2.00 18.83
N VAL A 320 -8.69 2.04 19.83
CA VAL A 320 -9.10 2.07 21.25
C VAL A 320 -9.71 3.44 21.55
N ASP A 321 -10.83 3.45 22.28
CA ASP A 321 -11.47 4.65 22.82
C ASP A 321 -11.40 4.65 24.36
N PHE A 322 -11.85 5.74 24.96
CA PHE A 322 -12.03 5.86 26.39
C PHE A 322 -13.12 4.90 26.91
N MET A 323 -12.93 4.43 28.12
CA MET A 323 -13.98 3.77 28.87
C MET A 323 -15.00 4.81 29.32
N ARG A 324 -16.29 4.54 29.07
CA ARG A 324 -17.38 5.42 29.45
C ARG A 324 -18.30 4.73 30.45
N ASP A 325 -18.84 5.51 31.34
CA ASP A 325 -19.92 5.06 32.22
C ASP A 325 -21.18 4.77 31.38
N GLU A 326 -21.80 3.63 31.61
CA GLU A 326 -22.94 3.15 30.81
C GLU A 326 -24.22 3.99 31.01
N ILE A 327 -24.33 4.71 32.14
CA ILE A 327 -25.52 5.48 32.51
C ILE A 327 -25.36 6.94 32.10
N THR A 328 -24.22 7.55 32.45
CA THR A 328 -23.99 8.99 32.23
C THR A 328 -23.33 9.30 30.89
N GLY A 329 -22.64 8.31 30.27
CA GLY A 329 -21.82 8.49 29.08
C GLY A 329 -20.51 9.24 29.32
N GLU A 330 -20.23 9.63 30.55
CA GLU A 330 -19.00 10.33 30.94
C GLU A 330 -17.78 9.39 30.86
N ILE A 331 -16.60 9.97 30.60
CA ILE A 331 -15.36 9.21 30.61
C ILE A 331 -15.01 8.82 32.01
N VAL A 332 -14.78 7.53 32.26
CA VAL A 332 -14.37 7.03 33.58
C VAL A 332 -12.93 7.46 33.84
N VAL A 333 -12.70 8.08 34.97
CA VAL A 333 -11.39 8.54 35.44
C VAL A 333 -11.03 7.88 36.76
N ASP A 334 -9.75 7.67 36.98
CA ASP A 334 -9.24 7.22 38.28
C ASP A 334 -9.37 8.37 39.31
N PRO A 335 -10.10 8.18 40.43
CA PRO A 335 -10.35 9.26 41.38
C PRO A 335 -9.09 9.70 42.14
N GLN A 336 -8.05 8.88 42.18
CA GLN A 336 -6.80 9.19 42.91
C GLN A 336 -5.77 9.86 42.02
N THR A 337 -5.70 9.48 40.73
CA THR A 337 -4.70 9.98 39.78
C THR A 337 -5.28 10.96 38.77
N GLY A 338 -6.59 10.93 38.55
CA GLY A 338 -7.28 11.67 37.50
C GLY A 338 -7.03 11.13 36.10
N ALA A 339 -6.38 9.96 35.98
CA ALA A 339 -6.10 9.37 34.67
C ALA A 339 -7.39 8.83 34.01
N PRO A 340 -7.73 9.22 32.80
CA PRO A 340 -8.84 8.61 32.08
C PRO A 340 -8.57 7.14 31.79
N PHE A 341 -9.58 6.27 31.96
CA PHE A 341 -9.47 4.87 31.53
C PHE A 341 -9.76 4.71 30.05
N LYS A 342 -9.07 3.77 29.43
CA LYS A 342 -9.28 3.38 28.02
C LYS A 342 -9.57 1.88 27.89
N LEU A 343 -10.29 1.50 26.83
CA LEU A 343 -10.66 0.12 26.53
C LEU A 343 -9.48 -0.65 25.94
N ASN A 344 -8.48 -0.95 26.77
CA ASN A 344 -7.26 -1.64 26.35
C ASN A 344 -7.57 -2.97 25.62
N GLY A 345 -6.93 -3.17 24.46
CA GLY A 345 -7.10 -4.36 23.65
C GLY A 345 -8.39 -4.43 22.82
N GLN A 346 -9.30 -3.46 22.97
CA GLN A 346 -10.58 -3.39 22.25
C GLN A 346 -10.59 -2.22 21.27
N ALA A 347 -9.89 -2.35 20.15
CA ALA A 347 -9.96 -1.37 19.08
C ALA A 347 -11.27 -1.55 18.29
N ASN A 348 -12.34 -0.92 18.74
CA ASN A 348 -13.69 -1.05 18.16
C ASN A 348 -14.22 0.26 17.57
N GLU A 349 -13.56 1.39 17.82
CA GLU A 349 -13.94 2.67 17.24
C GLU A 349 -13.45 2.76 15.79
N TYR A 350 -14.37 2.86 14.84
CA TYR A 350 -14.03 3.06 13.42
C TYR A 350 -13.60 4.51 13.17
N LEU A 351 -12.40 4.69 12.65
CA LEU A 351 -11.82 6.01 12.38
C LEU A 351 -11.76 6.38 10.88
N GLY A 352 -12.15 5.47 10.02
CA GLY A 352 -12.10 5.66 8.57
C GLY A 352 -11.16 4.67 7.88
N ASN A 353 -10.91 4.91 6.60
CA ASN A 353 -10.06 4.05 5.78
C ASN A 353 -8.71 4.72 5.50
N MET A 354 -7.62 3.97 5.57
CA MET A 354 -6.27 4.48 5.31
C MET A 354 -6.03 4.85 3.84
N ASN A 355 -6.80 4.26 2.91
CA ASN A 355 -6.62 4.49 1.49
C ASN A 355 -7.46 5.68 1.00
N ALA A 356 -6.82 6.61 0.31
CA ALA A 356 -7.53 7.68 -0.38
C ALA A 356 -8.33 7.10 -1.55
N LYS A 357 -9.60 7.53 -1.70
CA LYS A 357 -10.45 7.10 -2.82
C LYS A 357 -10.15 7.84 -4.11
N HIS A 358 -9.65 9.08 -4.02
CA HIS A 358 -9.39 9.94 -5.17
C HIS A 358 -7.93 10.31 -5.21
N THR A 359 -7.33 10.18 -6.38
CA THR A 359 -5.98 10.67 -6.68
C THR A 359 -6.02 11.49 -7.95
N LEU A 360 -5.23 12.55 -8.00
CA LEU A 360 -5.20 13.45 -9.14
C LEU A 360 -3.78 14.00 -9.37
N GLY A 361 -3.52 14.31 -10.62
CA GLY A 361 -2.31 14.98 -11.05
C GLY A 361 -2.63 15.98 -12.15
N TRP A 362 -2.06 17.17 -12.06
CA TRP A 362 -2.22 18.22 -13.05
C TRP A 362 -0.87 18.80 -13.41
N SER A 363 -0.43 18.55 -14.65
CA SER A 363 0.83 19.07 -15.16
C SER A 363 0.59 20.09 -16.27
N ASN A 364 1.47 21.08 -16.33
CA ASN A 364 1.46 22.14 -17.33
C ASN A 364 2.86 22.38 -17.86
N THR A 365 2.97 22.49 -19.17
CA THR A 365 4.20 22.86 -19.86
C THR A 365 3.91 24.09 -20.74
N PHE A 366 4.62 25.16 -20.52
CA PHE A 366 4.59 26.37 -21.33
C PHE A 366 5.92 26.50 -22.04
N ASN A 367 5.90 26.52 -23.37
CA ASN A 367 7.07 26.81 -24.17
C ASN A 367 6.90 28.17 -24.85
N TYR A 368 7.90 29.02 -24.70
CA TYR A 368 7.97 30.28 -25.39
C TYR A 368 9.35 30.45 -26.00
N LYS A 369 9.44 30.34 -27.33
CA LYS A 369 10.70 30.30 -28.09
C LYS A 369 11.65 29.22 -27.52
N ASP A 370 12.73 29.63 -26.87
CA ASP A 370 13.75 28.76 -26.31
C ASP A 370 13.55 28.49 -24.81
N PHE A 371 12.56 29.10 -24.19
CA PHE A 371 12.17 28.85 -22.80
C PHE A 371 11.13 27.77 -22.69
N SER A 372 11.28 26.90 -21.69
CA SER A 372 10.26 25.93 -21.28
C SER A 372 10.06 26.02 -19.77
N PHE A 373 8.81 26.20 -19.36
CA PHE A 373 8.40 26.19 -17.97
C PHE A 373 7.41 25.06 -17.73
N TYR A 374 7.68 24.26 -16.72
CA TYR A 374 6.88 23.10 -16.34
C TYR A 374 6.54 23.17 -14.87
N PHE A 375 5.31 22.77 -14.52
CA PHE A 375 4.95 22.44 -13.15
C PHE A 375 3.98 21.26 -13.07
N LEU A 376 4.04 20.53 -11.94
CA LEU A 376 3.15 19.43 -11.59
C LEU A 376 2.58 19.67 -10.20
N ILE A 377 1.26 19.63 -10.11
CA ILE A 377 0.51 19.56 -8.87
C ILE A 377 -0.08 18.16 -8.78
N ASP A 378 0.13 17.47 -7.68
CA ASP A 378 -0.54 16.22 -7.37
C ASP A 378 -1.35 16.35 -6.08
N GLY A 379 -2.30 15.43 -5.89
CA GLY A 379 -3.13 15.42 -4.70
C GLY A 379 -3.86 14.11 -4.49
N LYS A 380 -4.30 13.95 -3.25
CA LYS A 380 -5.17 12.87 -2.78
C LYS A 380 -6.32 13.49 -2.03
N ILE A 381 -7.51 12.88 -2.12
CA ILE A 381 -8.68 13.29 -1.33
C ILE A 381 -9.17 12.07 -0.54
N GLY A 382 -9.28 12.26 0.77
CA GLY A 382 -9.61 11.19 1.72
C GLY A 382 -8.39 10.36 2.11
N GLY A 383 -8.64 9.25 2.76
CA GLY A 383 -7.63 8.44 3.42
C GLY A 383 -7.34 8.94 4.84
N LYS A 384 -6.66 8.11 5.62
CA LYS A 384 -6.22 8.44 6.98
C LYS A 384 -4.73 8.24 7.11
N VAL A 385 -4.09 9.12 7.90
CA VAL A 385 -2.70 9.03 8.30
C VAL A 385 -2.62 9.10 9.81
N ILE A 386 -1.68 8.36 10.38
CA ILE A 386 -1.52 8.22 11.84
C ILE A 386 -0.16 8.78 12.23
N SER A 387 -0.12 9.64 13.26
CA SER A 387 1.12 10.14 13.85
C SER A 387 1.37 9.55 15.23
N PHE A 388 2.20 8.51 15.28
CA PHE A 388 2.75 8.04 16.55
C PHE A 388 3.84 8.97 17.08
N THR A 389 4.48 9.75 16.24
CA THR A 389 5.42 10.79 16.66
C THR A 389 4.74 11.75 17.61
N GLU A 390 3.56 12.29 17.25
CA GLU A 390 2.80 13.15 18.16
C GLU A 390 2.33 12.40 19.42
N ALA A 391 1.90 11.16 19.27
CA ALA A 391 1.46 10.35 20.41
C ALA A 391 2.57 10.16 21.45
N TYR A 392 3.80 9.93 21.01
CA TYR A 392 4.95 9.85 21.91
C TYR A 392 5.36 11.21 22.49
N LEU A 393 5.35 12.28 21.68
CA LEU A 393 5.65 13.62 22.17
C LEU A 393 4.68 14.07 23.24
N ASP A 394 3.40 13.73 23.11
CA ASP A 394 2.38 13.99 24.11
C ASP A 394 2.60 13.16 25.38
N TYR A 395 2.85 11.86 25.20
CA TYR A 395 3.11 10.96 26.32
C TYR A 395 4.24 11.45 27.22
N PHE A 396 5.32 11.98 26.61
CA PHE A 396 6.46 12.54 27.34
C PHE A 396 6.27 14.02 27.73
N GLY A 397 5.13 14.65 27.37
CA GLY A 397 4.85 16.05 27.70
C GLY A 397 5.76 17.06 26.99
N THR A 398 6.33 16.68 25.84
CA THR A 398 7.29 17.49 25.07
C THR A 398 6.68 18.15 23.83
N SER A 399 5.40 17.89 23.53
CA SER A 399 4.70 18.55 22.44
C SER A 399 4.30 19.99 22.80
N GLN A 400 4.12 20.83 21.78
CA GLN A 400 3.63 22.20 21.98
C GLN A 400 2.26 22.22 22.66
N ARG A 401 1.33 21.33 22.24
CA ARG A 401 -0.01 21.29 22.83
C ARG A 401 -0.03 20.89 24.31
N THR A 402 0.92 20.07 24.76
CA THR A 402 1.05 19.76 26.20
C THR A 402 1.61 20.94 26.98
N ALA A 403 2.49 21.75 26.38
CA ALA A 403 2.95 23.01 26.97
C ALA A 403 1.81 24.02 27.08
N ASP A 404 1.09 24.25 25.97
CA ASP A 404 -0.04 25.18 25.91
C ASP A 404 -1.13 24.82 26.92
N ALA A 405 -1.40 23.51 27.10
CA ALA A 405 -2.38 23.06 28.09
C ALA A 405 -1.95 23.35 29.54
N ARG A 406 -0.65 23.17 29.87
CA ARG A 406 -0.12 23.53 31.19
C ARG A 406 -0.15 25.05 31.41
N ASP A 407 0.26 25.82 30.41
CA ASP A 407 0.23 27.29 30.49
C ASP A 407 -1.21 27.82 30.65
N TYR A 408 -2.16 27.26 29.89
CA TYR A 408 -3.57 27.58 30.04
C TYR A 408 -4.09 27.28 31.46
N ALA A 409 -3.76 26.10 32.00
CA ALA A 409 -4.14 25.72 33.35
C ALA A 409 -3.64 26.72 34.40
N LEU A 410 -2.36 27.10 34.33
CA LEU A 410 -1.73 28.02 35.24
C LEU A 410 -2.31 29.44 35.14
N ASN A 411 -2.49 29.93 33.91
CA ASN A 411 -3.01 31.28 33.66
C ASN A 411 -4.49 31.45 34.07
N ASN A 412 -5.27 30.36 34.05
CA ASN A 412 -6.69 30.38 34.38
C ASN A 412 -6.98 29.80 35.77
N ASN A 413 -5.98 29.47 36.57
CA ASN A 413 -6.13 28.82 37.89
C ASN A 413 -6.99 27.54 37.80
N LEU A 414 -6.85 26.78 36.73
CA LEU A 414 -7.57 25.53 36.51
C LEU A 414 -6.76 24.37 37.08
N TYR A 415 -7.23 23.79 38.16
CA TYR A 415 -6.57 22.66 38.83
C TYR A 415 -7.52 21.49 38.98
N TRP A 416 -6.95 20.30 38.88
CA TRP A 416 -7.55 19.07 39.31
C TRP A 416 -7.04 18.70 40.71
N THR A 417 -7.89 18.18 41.55
CA THR A 417 -7.52 17.71 42.90
C THR A 417 -8.04 16.30 43.12
N SER A 418 -7.21 15.42 43.67
CA SER A 418 -7.59 14.05 44.01
C SER A 418 -8.76 13.98 44.99
N GLU A 419 -9.49 12.87 44.98
CA GLU A 419 -10.67 12.70 45.84
C GLU A 419 -10.36 12.86 47.33
N ASP A 420 -9.17 12.43 47.77
CA ASP A 420 -8.68 12.60 49.12
C ASP A 420 -8.15 14.00 49.44
N GLY A 421 -8.11 14.90 48.46
CA GLY A 421 -7.64 16.27 48.61
C GLY A 421 -6.12 16.43 48.74
N VAL A 422 -5.35 15.36 48.61
CA VAL A 422 -3.90 15.36 48.88
C VAL A 422 -3.10 15.85 47.68
N VAL A 423 -3.50 15.50 46.47
CA VAL A 423 -2.77 15.82 45.24
C VAL A 423 -3.52 16.87 44.43
N THR A 424 -2.85 17.98 44.15
CA THR A 424 -3.37 19.02 43.24
C THR A 424 -2.39 19.23 42.07
N LYS A 425 -2.89 19.18 40.84
CA LYS A 425 -2.11 19.34 39.61
C LYS A 425 -2.79 20.32 38.66
N PRO A 426 -2.03 20.95 37.74
CA PRO A 426 -2.61 21.69 36.60
C PRO A 426 -3.63 20.83 35.87
N GLY A 427 -4.85 21.34 35.73
CA GLY A 427 -5.99 20.62 35.16
C GLY A 427 -6.29 21.06 33.73
N MET A 428 -7.00 20.21 33.02
CA MET A 428 -7.59 20.53 31.71
C MET A 428 -8.95 19.85 31.58
N TYR A 429 -9.81 20.44 30.78
CA TYR A 429 -11.05 19.77 30.41
C TYR A 429 -10.73 18.67 29.37
N ILE A 430 -11.29 17.46 29.58
CA ILE A 430 -11.28 16.47 28.49
C ILE A 430 -12.07 17.05 27.32
N PRO A 431 -11.52 17.10 26.10
CA PRO A 431 -12.18 17.71 24.96
C PRO A 431 -13.60 17.18 24.74
N GLY A 432 -14.56 18.10 24.63
CA GLY A 432 -15.99 17.78 24.45
C GLY A 432 -16.73 17.39 25.71
N THR A 433 -16.12 17.55 26.90
CA THR A 433 -16.75 17.27 28.20
C THR A 433 -16.51 18.42 29.19
N ASN A 434 -17.20 18.37 30.33
CA ASN A 434 -16.95 19.27 31.47
C ASN A 434 -16.05 18.63 32.55
N GLN A 435 -15.47 17.44 32.26
CA GLN A 435 -14.62 16.74 33.21
C GLN A 435 -13.22 17.36 33.21
N VAL A 436 -12.72 17.71 34.40
CA VAL A 436 -11.37 18.21 34.63
C VAL A 436 -10.47 17.05 35.05
N VAL A 437 -9.32 16.92 34.41
CA VAL A 437 -8.30 15.90 34.68
C VAL A 437 -6.92 16.56 34.72
N PRO A 438 -5.90 15.95 35.36
CA PRO A 438 -4.54 16.46 35.27
C PRO A 438 -4.00 16.45 33.83
N VAL A 439 -3.35 17.52 33.42
CA VAL A 439 -2.77 17.65 32.06
C VAL A 439 -1.81 16.51 31.76
N ASP A 440 -0.92 16.17 32.71
CA ASP A 440 0.06 15.08 32.53
C ASP A 440 -0.62 13.71 32.38
N GLN A 441 -1.61 13.41 33.21
CA GLN A 441 -2.33 12.14 33.18
C GLN A 441 -3.16 11.97 31.90
N TYR A 442 -3.79 13.05 31.46
CA TYR A 442 -4.54 13.03 30.20
C TYR A 442 -3.63 12.65 29.03
N TYR A 443 -2.53 13.39 28.84
CA TYR A 443 -1.63 13.17 27.70
C TYR A 443 -0.87 11.84 27.79
N GLN A 444 -0.52 11.37 28.97
CA GLN A 444 0.03 10.02 29.17
C GLN A 444 -0.97 8.93 28.81
N THR A 445 -2.25 9.14 29.10
CA THR A 445 -3.29 8.17 28.77
C THR A 445 -3.56 8.11 27.27
N ILE A 446 -3.72 9.28 26.61
CA ILE A 446 -4.07 9.31 25.20
C ILE A 446 -2.89 9.00 24.28
N GLY A 447 -1.65 9.19 24.75
CA GLY A 447 -0.42 9.09 23.96
C GLY A 447 0.31 7.75 24.05
N GLY A 448 1.57 7.77 23.62
CA GLY A 448 2.48 6.63 23.67
C GLY A 448 2.22 5.57 22.60
N GLY A 449 2.69 4.35 22.87
CA GLY A 449 2.61 3.22 21.93
C GLY A 449 1.22 2.58 21.83
N SER A 450 0.29 2.94 22.71
CA SER A 450 -1.11 2.50 22.68
C SER A 450 -2.06 3.70 22.80
N PRO A 451 -2.09 4.57 21.81
CA PRO A 451 -2.83 5.83 21.89
C PRO A 451 -4.34 5.64 21.82
N VAL A 452 -5.08 6.65 22.30
CA VAL A 452 -6.48 6.84 21.93
C VAL A 452 -6.50 7.40 20.51
N GLY A 453 -6.81 6.54 19.55
CA GLY A 453 -6.49 6.77 18.14
C GLY A 453 -7.09 8.02 17.53
N ARG A 454 -8.31 8.43 17.93
CA ARG A 454 -8.96 9.65 17.42
C ARG A 454 -8.12 10.92 17.58
N ASN A 455 -7.19 10.94 18.53
CA ASN A 455 -6.36 12.12 18.80
C ASN A 455 -5.13 12.24 17.89
N TYR A 456 -4.83 11.18 17.09
CA TYR A 456 -3.60 11.07 16.30
C TYR A 456 -3.83 10.55 14.90
N VAL A 457 -5.10 10.38 14.51
CA VAL A 457 -5.52 9.98 13.16
C VAL A 457 -6.09 11.20 12.45
N TYR A 458 -5.47 11.56 11.35
CA TYR A 458 -5.78 12.74 10.56
C TYR A 458 -6.30 12.36 9.17
N ASP A 459 -7.00 13.28 8.52
CA ASP A 459 -7.33 13.13 7.11
C ASP A 459 -6.06 13.28 6.26
N ALA A 460 -5.86 12.37 5.30
CA ALA A 460 -4.68 12.39 4.44
C ALA A 460 -4.85 13.27 3.20
N THR A 461 -5.96 14.01 3.10
CA THR A 461 -6.22 14.92 1.98
C THR A 461 -5.11 15.94 1.87
N ASN A 462 -4.50 16.02 0.70
CA ASN A 462 -3.46 16.99 0.42
C ASN A 462 -3.36 17.33 -1.07
N PHE A 463 -2.81 18.51 -1.36
CA PHE A 463 -2.41 18.96 -2.69
C PHE A 463 -1.02 19.56 -2.57
N ARG A 464 -0.11 19.14 -3.44
CA ARG A 464 1.31 19.52 -3.38
C ARG A 464 1.79 20.05 -4.72
N LEU A 465 2.60 21.10 -4.70
CA LEU A 465 3.45 21.45 -5.84
C LEU A 465 4.62 20.46 -5.88
N ARG A 466 4.44 19.42 -6.69
CA ARG A 466 5.33 18.26 -6.76
C ARG A 466 6.61 18.57 -7.50
N GLU A 467 6.51 19.28 -8.60
CA GLU A 467 7.67 19.61 -9.42
C GLU A 467 7.49 20.98 -10.10
N ILE A 468 8.57 21.71 -10.21
CA ILE A 468 8.68 22.89 -11.06
C ILE A 468 10.01 22.81 -11.81
N SER A 469 10.02 23.19 -13.07
CA SER A 469 11.22 23.21 -13.89
C SER A 469 11.22 24.41 -14.83
N LEU A 470 12.35 25.05 -14.98
CA LEU A 470 12.60 26.10 -15.96
C LEU A 470 13.80 25.70 -16.81
N ALA A 471 13.63 25.69 -18.11
CA ALA A 471 14.68 25.32 -19.06
C ALA A 471 14.87 26.41 -20.12
N TYR A 472 16.10 26.57 -20.56
CA TYR A 472 16.46 27.41 -21.70
C TYR A 472 17.38 26.65 -22.65
N THR A 473 17.05 26.70 -23.95
CA THR A 473 17.81 26.01 -25.01
C THR A 473 18.61 27.01 -25.82
N PHE A 474 19.93 26.96 -25.69
CA PHE A 474 20.86 27.67 -26.54
C PHE A 474 21.01 26.92 -27.87
N ARG A 475 20.41 27.47 -28.93
CA ARG A 475 20.47 26.85 -30.26
C ARG A 475 21.77 27.18 -30.95
N ASN A 476 22.32 26.21 -31.69
CA ASN A 476 23.53 26.37 -32.52
C ASN A 476 24.76 26.88 -31.74
N LEU A 477 24.83 26.64 -30.42
CA LEU A 477 25.90 27.18 -29.53
C LEU A 477 27.28 26.65 -29.94
N PHE A 478 27.38 25.42 -30.43
CA PHE A 478 28.61 24.78 -30.87
C PHE A 478 28.64 24.45 -32.37
N GLY A 479 27.85 25.15 -33.21
CA GLY A 479 27.71 24.92 -34.64
C GLY A 479 26.31 24.50 -35.06
N GLN A 480 26.05 24.37 -36.35
CA GLN A 480 24.74 24.01 -36.89
C GLN A 480 24.23 22.71 -36.26
N SER A 481 22.98 22.72 -35.82
CA SER A 481 22.27 21.60 -35.20
C SER A 481 22.79 21.17 -33.80
N LYS A 482 23.74 21.90 -33.19
CA LYS A 482 24.27 21.60 -31.86
C LYS A 482 23.63 22.51 -30.82
N ASN A 483 22.84 21.92 -29.95
CA ASN A 483 22.08 22.67 -28.96
C ASN A 483 22.52 22.31 -27.54
N LEU A 484 22.50 23.29 -26.65
CA LEU A 484 22.68 23.09 -25.20
C LEU A 484 21.43 23.56 -24.47
N THR A 485 20.77 22.65 -23.78
CA THR A 485 19.66 22.99 -22.89
C THR A 485 20.17 22.97 -21.44
N VAL A 486 19.96 24.08 -20.75
CA VAL A 486 20.20 24.22 -19.32
C VAL A 486 18.84 24.25 -18.62
N SER A 487 18.64 23.39 -17.64
CA SER A 487 17.40 23.39 -16.86
C SER A 487 17.66 23.37 -15.36
N ALA A 488 16.86 24.13 -14.64
CA ALA A 488 16.78 24.09 -13.18
C ALA A 488 15.44 23.44 -12.80
N ASN A 489 15.48 22.50 -11.86
CA ASN A 489 14.29 21.82 -11.37
C ASN A 489 14.27 21.81 -9.84
N ALA A 490 13.07 21.78 -9.30
CA ALA A 490 12.85 21.63 -7.87
C ALA A 490 11.65 20.72 -7.63
N ARG A 491 11.73 19.85 -6.61
CA ARG A 491 10.69 18.87 -6.29
C ARG A 491 10.27 18.95 -4.83
N ASN A 492 9.02 18.54 -4.56
CA ASN A 492 8.41 18.49 -3.23
C ASN A 492 8.47 19.84 -2.51
N LEU A 493 8.16 20.94 -3.20
CA LEU A 493 8.41 22.29 -2.70
C LEU A 493 7.56 22.63 -1.49
N PHE A 494 6.27 22.49 -1.59
CA PHE A 494 5.32 22.77 -0.51
C PHE A 494 3.95 22.21 -0.81
N PHE A 495 3.16 22.06 0.26
CA PHE A 495 1.73 21.75 0.14
C PHE A 495 0.95 23.02 -0.16
N LEU A 496 0.08 22.94 -1.16
CA LEU A 496 -0.96 23.95 -1.41
C LEU A 496 -2.10 23.80 -0.41
N TYR A 497 -2.36 22.56 -0.01
CA TYR A 497 -3.31 22.19 1.03
C TYR A 497 -2.84 20.90 1.72
N ILE A 498 -2.98 20.84 3.02
CA ILE A 498 -2.73 19.67 3.86
C ILE A 498 -3.61 19.79 5.11
N ASP A 499 -4.27 18.69 5.48
CA ASP A 499 -5.09 18.62 6.70
C ASP A 499 -4.30 18.04 7.88
N ALA A 500 -3.41 17.09 7.62
CA ALA A 500 -2.57 16.47 8.64
C ALA A 500 -1.42 17.39 9.07
N PRO A 501 -1.00 17.34 10.36
CA PRO A 501 0.17 18.10 10.85
C PRO A 501 1.51 17.53 10.37
N ILE A 502 1.49 16.36 9.73
CA ILE A 502 2.64 15.64 9.18
C ILE A 502 2.47 15.45 7.68
N ASP A 503 3.54 15.10 6.97
CA ASP A 503 3.47 14.76 5.56
C ASP A 503 2.67 13.44 5.37
N PRO A 504 1.50 13.45 4.71
CA PRO A 504 0.68 12.26 4.55
C PRO A 504 1.24 11.24 3.53
N ASP A 505 2.35 11.54 2.86
CA ASP A 505 3.10 10.58 2.03
C ASP A 505 4.15 9.80 2.86
N THR A 506 4.29 10.11 4.15
CA THR A 506 5.14 9.36 5.06
C THR A 506 4.64 7.94 5.18
N SER A 507 5.54 6.98 5.10
CA SER A 507 5.22 5.56 5.20
C SER A 507 6.29 4.83 6.00
N LEU A 508 5.88 4.12 7.05
CA LEU A 508 6.78 3.27 7.83
C LEU A 508 7.18 2.02 7.06
N SER A 509 6.31 1.54 6.18
CA SER A 509 6.51 0.34 5.37
C SER A 509 5.68 0.40 4.10
N THR A 510 6.11 -0.35 3.10
CA THR A 510 5.31 -0.61 1.87
C THR A 510 4.21 -1.65 2.09
N GLN A 511 4.15 -2.27 3.27
CA GLN A 511 3.06 -3.16 3.64
C GLN A 511 1.78 -2.36 3.88
N ASN A 512 0.65 -2.90 3.45
CA ASN A 512 -0.65 -2.23 3.52
C ASN A 512 -1.11 -1.84 4.95
N ALA A 513 -0.58 -2.51 5.97
CA ALA A 513 -0.90 -2.21 7.37
C ALA A 513 -0.09 -1.06 7.99
N LEU A 514 1.07 -0.73 7.40
CA LEU A 514 2.01 0.26 7.93
C LEU A 514 2.31 1.39 6.93
N GLY A 515 1.62 1.41 5.80
CA GLY A 515 1.52 2.58 4.94
C GLY A 515 0.89 3.74 5.69
N ASN A 516 1.03 4.94 5.47
CA ASN A 516 0.38 6.09 6.13
C ASN A 516 0.58 6.13 7.67
N VAL A 517 1.67 5.55 8.18
CA VAL A 517 2.04 5.60 9.60
C VAL A 517 3.32 6.38 9.74
N ASP A 518 3.27 7.44 10.55
CA ASP A 518 4.43 8.22 10.97
C ASP A 518 4.85 7.81 12.39
N ILE A 519 6.12 7.44 12.53
CA ILE A 519 6.77 7.19 13.82
C ILE A 519 8.23 7.63 13.74
N PHE A 520 8.51 8.88 14.14
CA PHE A 520 9.83 9.50 14.03
C PHE A 520 10.46 9.34 12.63
N SER A 521 9.59 9.33 11.61
CA SER A 521 9.99 9.15 10.22
C SER A 521 10.70 10.42 9.72
N MET A 522 11.63 10.24 8.81
CA MET A 522 12.25 11.39 8.14
C MET A 522 11.19 12.09 7.27
N PRO A 523 11.04 13.42 7.38
CA PRO A 523 10.15 14.16 6.49
C PRO A 523 10.61 14.04 5.04
N THR A 524 9.66 14.19 4.11
CA THR A 524 10.01 14.22 2.68
C THR A 524 10.94 15.38 2.38
N THR A 525 11.98 15.09 1.58
CA THR A 525 13.00 16.07 1.24
C THR A 525 12.58 16.94 0.06
N ARG A 526 12.91 18.23 0.12
CA ARG A 526 12.93 19.11 -1.05
C ARG A 526 14.20 18.85 -1.83
N SER A 527 14.12 18.73 -3.13
CA SER A 527 15.31 18.55 -3.97
C SER A 527 15.39 19.65 -5.03
N PHE A 528 16.60 20.10 -5.28
CA PHE A 528 16.93 21.09 -6.30
C PHE A 528 18.00 20.50 -7.19
N GLY A 529 17.86 20.69 -8.50
CA GLY A 529 18.79 20.15 -9.48
C GLY A 529 19.01 21.09 -10.64
N ILE A 530 20.18 20.97 -11.24
CA ILE A 530 20.52 21.60 -12.51
C ILE A 530 20.87 20.48 -13.49
N SER A 531 20.31 20.53 -14.68
CA SER A 531 20.60 19.57 -15.74
C SER A 531 21.16 20.29 -16.97
N LEU A 532 22.14 19.67 -17.60
CA LEU A 532 22.72 20.10 -18.86
C LEU A 532 22.52 18.99 -19.90
N LYS A 533 21.83 19.32 -20.98
CA LYS A 533 21.60 18.38 -22.09
C LYS A 533 22.19 18.97 -23.37
N ALA A 534 23.24 18.34 -23.87
CA ALA A 534 23.84 18.71 -25.16
C ALA A 534 23.35 17.72 -26.25
N SER A 535 22.94 18.21 -27.40
CA SER A 535 22.66 17.44 -28.61
C SER A 535 23.59 17.87 -29.72
N PHE A 536 24.20 16.89 -30.39
CA PHE A 536 25.23 17.10 -31.40
C PHE A 536 24.79 16.61 -32.77
#